data_d9c0089bb0755e514f3f9e46038d10c3
#
_entry.id   d9c0089bb0755e514f3f9e46038d10c3
#
_cell.length_a   1.000
_cell.length_b   1.000
_cell.length_c   1.000
_cell.angle_alpha   90.00
_cell.angle_beta   90.00
_cell.angle_gamma   90.00
#
_symmetry.space_group_name_H-M   'P 1'
#
loop_
_entity.id
_entity.type
_entity.pdbx_description
1 polymer ?
#
loop_
_entity_poly.entity_id
_entity_poly.type
_entity_poly.pdbx_seq_one_letter_code
_entity_poly.pdbx_strand_id
1 'polypeptide(L)'
;MPDIKIAARDGGSFSGYLAKPASGSGPGIVVIQEIFGVNQVMRAIADGLAKQGYLALCPDLFWRQEPGIQITDKTEAEWQRAFQLFNGFDVDKGVDDLKATLDTLRKTPGCSGKVGTVGYCLGGKLAFLMATRSSADCN
;
A
#
# COMPACT_ATOMS: atom_id res chain seq x y z
N MET A 1 -8.33 13.41 7.68
CA MET A 1 -7.11 13.12 6.91
C MET A 1 -7.11 11.67 6.48
N PRO A 2 -6.80 11.40 5.25
CA PRO A 2 -6.80 10.03 4.74
C PRO A 2 -5.63 9.16 5.22
N ASP A 3 -4.59 9.74 5.81
CA ASP A 3 -3.45 8.96 6.29
C ASP A 3 -3.75 8.29 7.64
N ILE A 4 -3.46 7.00 7.74
CA ILE A 4 -3.59 6.22 8.96
C ILE A 4 -2.26 5.60 9.36
N LYS A 5 -2.14 5.17 10.63
CA LYS A 5 -0.97 4.42 11.10
C LYS A 5 -1.25 2.92 11.07
N ILE A 6 -0.24 2.19 10.63
CA ILE A 6 -0.24 0.72 10.57
C ILE A 6 0.90 0.24 11.47
N ALA A 7 0.59 -0.62 12.42
CA ALA A 7 1.60 -1.22 13.30
C ALA A 7 2.35 -2.33 12.53
N ALA A 8 3.67 -2.21 12.46
CA ALA A 8 4.51 -3.25 11.87
C ALA A 8 4.61 -4.46 12.80
N ARG A 9 4.74 -5.65 12.23
CA ARG A 9 4.80 -6.90 13.00
C ARG A 9 6.07 -7.04 13.84
N ASP A 10 7.15 -6.43 13.38
CA ASP A 10 8.46 -6.47 14.06
C ASP A 10 8.77 -5.21 14.89
N GLY A 11 7.77 -4.38 15.11
CA GLY A 11 7.89 -3.13 15.89
C GLY A 11 7.90 -1.89 15.03
N GLY A 12 7.52 -0.78 15.65
CA GLY A 12 7.35 0.48 14.93
C GLY A 12 6.00 0.57 14.21
N SER A 13 5.85 1.62 13.42
CA SER A 13 4.64 1.87 12.65
C SER A 13 4.96 2.67 11.39
N PHE A 14 4.12 2.53 10.40
CA PHE A 14 4.23 3.25 9.13
C PHE A 14 2.88 3.80 8.71
N SER A 15 2.90 4.75 7.79
CA SER A 15 1.67 5.38 7.32
C SER A 15 1.09 4.65 6.11
N GLY A 16 -0.22 4.81 5.92
CA GLY A 16 -0.91 4.39 4.72
C GLY A 16 -1.98 5.39 4.35
N TYR A 17 -2.15 5.61 3.05
CA TYR A 17 -3.21 6.47 2.51
C TYR A 17 -4.49 5.67 2.40
N LEU A 18 -5.52 6.04 3.17
CA LEU A 18 -6.82 5.37 3.17
C LEU A 18 -7.86 6.23 2.45
N ALA A 19 -8.39 5.72 1.34
CA ALA A 19 -9.54 6.31 0.64
C ALA A 19 -10.78 5.47 0.92
N LYS A 20 -11.87 6.15 1.33
CA LYS A 20 -13.15 5.49 1.63
C LYS A 20 -14.21 5.86 0.60
N PRO A 21 -15.12 4.94 0.27
CA PRO A 21 -16.26 5.26 -0.57
C PRO A 21 -17.21 6.24 0.13
N ALA A 22 -18.04 6.93 -0.64
CA ALA A 22 -19.03 7.87 -0.10
C ALA A 22 -20.01 7.22 0.88
N SER A 23 -20.30 5.93 0.68
CA SER A 23 -21.12 5.13 1.61
C SER A 23 -20.43 4.88 2.95
N GLY A 24 -19.12 5.04 3.03
CA GLY A 24 -18.32 4.73 4.21
C GLY A 24 -18.04 3.24 4.43
N SER A 25 -18.55 2.36 3.56
CA SER A 25 -18.41 0.91 3.73
C SER A 25 -18.27 0.17 2.42
N GLY A 26 -17.59 -0.98 2.47
CA GLY A 26 -17.37 -1.85 1.32
C GLY A 26 -16.23 -2.83 1.56
N PRO A 27 -15.91 -3.66 0.57
CA PRO A 27 -14.72 -4.51 0.64
C PRO A 27 -13.45 -3.68 0.55
N GLY A 28 -12.35 -4.22 1.07
CA GLY A 28 -11.07 -3.55 1.08
C GLY A 28 -10.17 -3.95 -0.07
N ILE A 29 -9.32 -3.02 -0.50
CA ILE A 29 -8.22 -3.28 -1.43
C ILE A 29 -6.95 -2.64 -0.87
N VAL A 30 -5.90 -3.45 -0.71
CA VAL A 30 -4.55 -2.96 -0.46
C VAL A 30 -3.93 -2.60 -1.80
N VAL A 31 -3.59 -1.32 -1.97
CA VAL A 31 -2.99 -0.79 -3.19
C VAL A 31 -1.49 -0.73 -3.00
N ILE A 32 -0.74 -1.49 -3.80
CA ILE A 32 0.69 -1.67 -3.59
C ILE A 32 1.48 -0.80 -4.57
N GLN A 33 2.35 0.04 -4.01
CA GLN A 33 3.12 1.08 -4.70
C GLN A 33 4.07 0.55 -5.77
N GLU A 34 4.40 1.45 -6.70
CA GLU A 34 5.57 1.36 -7.55
C GLU A 34 6.85 1.73 -6.77
N ILE A 35 7.94 2.05 -7.47
CA ILE A 35 9.20 2.44 -6.82
C ILE A 35 9.29 3.93 -6.45
N PHE A 36 8.18 4.66 -6.54
CA PHE A 36 8.11 6.11 -6.30
C PHE A 36 7.42 6.47 -4.98
N GLY A 37 7.09 5.48 -4.16
CA GLY A 37 6.38 5.69 -2.89
C GLY A 37 4.89 5.91 -3.06
N VAL A 38 4.24 6.37 -2.00
CA VAL A 38 2.81 6.69 -1.98
C VAL A 38 2.61 8.10 -2.52
N ASN A 39 2.88 8.26 -3.81
CA ASN A 39 2.82 9.53 -4.52
C ASN A 39 1.40 9.85 -5.03
N GLN A 40 1.26 10.94 -5.75
CA GLN A 40 -0.05 11.38 -6.26
C GLN A 40 -0.70 10.35 -7.18
N VAL A 41 0.07 9.61 -7.97
CA VAL A 41 -0.46 8.57 -8.85
C VAL A 41 -1.11 7.45 -8.03
N MET A 42 -0.42 6.96 -7.00
CA MET A 42 -0.94 5.89 -6.14
C MET A 42 -2.16 6.36 -5.34
N ARG A 43 -2.14 7.60 -4.86
CA ARG A 43 -3.29 8.21 -4.17
C ARG A 43 -4.50 8.35 -5.09
N ALA A 44 -4.29 8.74 -6.35
CA ALA A 44 -5.36 8.83 -7.34
C ALA A 44 -5.97 7.46 -7.66
N ILE A 45 -5.15 6.41 -7.71
CA ILE A 45 -5.65 5.03 -7.90
C ILE A 45 -6.53 4.63 -6.71
N ALA A 46 -6.08 4.87 -5.48
CA ALA A 46 -6.86 4.59 -4.28
C ALA A 46 -8.19 5.35 -4.27
N ASP A 47 -8.17 6.64 -4.62
CA ASP A 47 -9.38 7.46 -4.72
C ASP A 47 -10.34 6.93 -5.80
N GLY A 48 -9.80 6.47 -6.93
CA GLY A 48 -10.59 5.86 -8.00
C GLY A 48 -11.29 4.59 -7.55
N LEU A 49 -10.61 3.75 -6.80
CA LEU A 49 -11.20 2.53 -6.21
C LEU A 49 -12.27 2.88 -5.17
N ALA A 50 -12.03 3.91 -4.36
CA ALA A 50 -13.03 4.38 -3.38
C ALA A 50 -14.32 4.84 -4.08
N LYS A 51 -14.21 5.53 -5.22
CA LYS A 51 -15.38 5.91 -6.02
C LYS A 51 -16.17 4.71 -6.54
N GLN A 52 -15.53 3.56 -6.67
CA GLN A 52 -16.17 2.31 -7.09
C GLN A 52 -16.71 1.47 -5.93
N GLY A 53 -16.61 1.96 -4.70
CA GLY A 53 -17.20 1.31 -3.53
C GLY A 53 -16.22 0.54 -2.64
N TYR A 54 -14.91 0.67 -2.85
CA TYR A 54 -13.90 -0.03 -2.05
C TYR A 54 -13.27 0.87 -0.99
N LEU A 55 -12.90 0.28 0.16
CA LEU A 55 -11.92 0.93 1.04
C LEU A 55 -10.53 0.61 0.49
N ALA A 56 -9.82 1.62 0.01
CA ALA A 56 -8.51 1.45 -0.62
C ALA A 56 -7.41 1.99 0.29
N LEU A 57 -6.46 1.14 0.68
CA LEU A 57 -5.36 1.48 1.58
C LEU A 57 -4.03 1.26 0.87
N CYS A 58 -3.27 2.34 0.67
CA CYS A 58 -1.94 2.31 0.05
C CYS A 58 -0.88 2.53 1.12
N PRO A 59 -0.15 1.49 1.57
CA PRO A 59 0.86 1.62 2.61
C PRO A 59 2.17 2.18 2.07
N ASP A 60 2.88 2.94 2.89
CA ASP A 60 4.23 3.40 2.63
C ASP A 60 5.23 2.26 2.89
N LEU A 61 5.61 1.54 1.85
CA LEU A 61 6.51 0.39 1.98
C LEU A 61 8.00 0.77 2.04
N PHE A 62 8.34 2.02 1.73
CA PHE A 62 9.72 2.49 1.86
C PHE A 62 10.04 3.09 3.24
N TRP A 63 9.10 3.03 4.18
CA TRP A 63 9.23 3.66 5.49
C TRP A 63 10.46 3.22 6.29
N ARG A 64 10.92 1.98 6.06
CA ARG A 64 12.10 1.44 6.75
C ARG A 64 13.40 2.11 6.31
N GLN A 65 13.42 2.66 5.10
CA GLN A 65 14.54 3.43 4.56
C GLN A 65 14.33 4.92 4.81
N GLU A 66 13.19 5.45 4.39
CA GLU A 66 12.80 6.84 4.58
C GLU A 66 11.27 6.95 4.53
N PRO A 67 10.63 7.39 5.63
CA PRO A 67 9.18 7.61 5.63
C PRO A 67 8.78 8.76 4.72
N GLY A 68 7.60 8.63 4.10
CA GLY A 68 6.98 9.73 3.36
C GLY A 68 7.51 9.97 1.96
N ILE A 69 8.18 8.99 1.36
CA ILE A 69 8.65 9.10 -0.04
C ILE A 69 7.44 9.29 -0.98
N GLN A 70 7.49 10.39 -1.74
CA GLN A 70 6.51 10.75 -2.76
C GLN A 70 7.23 11.42 -3.92
N ILE A 71 7.83 10.63 -4.80
CA ILE A 71 8.58 11.10 -5.95
C ILE A 71 7.91 10.70 -7.25
N THR A 72 8.42 11.19 -8.36
CA THR A 72 7.85 10.94 -9.69
C THR A 72 8.89 10.34 -10.63
N ASP A 73 8.47 10.04 -11.83
CA ASP A 73 9.32 9.57 -12.92
C ASP A 73 9.80 10.69 -13.87
N LYS A 74 9.66 11.94 -13.44
CA LYS A 74 9.84 13.10 -14.35
C LYS A 74 11.26 13.60 -14.46
N THR A 75 12.10 13.33 -13.46
CA THR A 75 13.48 13.81 -13.43
C THR A 75 14.47 12.67 -13.22
N GLU A 76 15.70 12.85 -13.72
CA GLU A 76 16.79 11.89 -13.52
C GLU A 76 17.09 11.69 -12.02
N ALA A 77 17.07 12.76 -11.24
CA ALA A 77 17.32 12.68 -9.80
C ALA A 77 16.25 11.83 -9.08
N GLU A 78 15.00 11.95 -9.47
CA GLU A 78 13.91 11.14 -8.92
C GLU A 78 14.05 9.66 -9.30
N TRP A 79 14.43 9.37 -10.55
CA TRP A 79 14.74 8.01 -10.98
C TRP A 79 15.90 7.40 -10.19
N GLN A 80 16.97 8.13 -9.99
CA GLN A 80 18.11 7.66 -9.20
C GLN A 80 17.69 7.36 -7.76
N ARG A 81 16.89 8.23 -7.15
CA ARG A 81 16.37 8.01 -5.81
C ARG A 81 15.46 6.78 -5.75
N ALA A 82 14.59 6.61 -6.74
CA ALA A 82 13.70 5.45 -6.84
C ALA A 82 14.51 4.13 -6.91
N PHE A 83 15.55 4.08 -7.73
CA PHE A 83 16.41 2.91 -7.81
C PHE A 83 17.20 2.64 -6.52
N GLN A 84 17.66 3.67 -5.82
CA GLN A 84 18.28 3.49 -4.50
C GLN A 84 17.31 2.83 -3.53
N LEU A 85 16.08 3.31 -3.47
CA LEU A 85 15.05 2.76 -2.60
C LEU A 85 14.67 1.32 -2.99
N PHE A 86 14.55 1.06 -4.28
CA PHE A 86 14.28 -0.27 -4.80
C PHE A 86 15.40 -1.25 -4.48
N ASN A 87 16.66 -0.85 -4.66
CA ASN A 87 17.80 -1.71 -4.38
C ASN A 87 17.98 -1.97 -2.88
N GLY A 88 17.57 -1.04 -2.02
CA GLY A 88 17.60 -1.21 -0.57
C GLY A 88 16.37 -1.88 0.03
N PHE A 89 15.39 -2.25 -0.80
CA PHE A 89 14.12 -2.80 -0.33
C PHE A 89 14.27 -4.28 0.05
N ASP A 90 13.85 -4.60 1.28
CA ASP A 90 13.77 -5.98 1.76
C ASP A 90 12.38 -6.54 1.43
N VAL A 91 12.33 -7.47 0.49
CA VAL A 91 11.08 -8.04 -0.01
C VAL A 91 10.32 -8.80 1.08
N ASP A 92 11.00 -9.55 1.93
CA ASP A 92 10.34 -10.33 2.98
C ASP A 92 9.73 -9.42 4.04
N LYS A 93 10.42 -8.37 4.44
CA LYS A 93 9.86 -7.34 5.34
C LYS A 93 8.72 -6.58 4.66
N GLY A 94 8.82 -6.32 3.38
CA GLY A 94 7.74 -5.71 2.60
C GLY A 94 6.48 -6.56 2.60
N VAL A 95 6.60 -7.87 2.43
CA VAL A 95 5.46 -8.80 2.52
C VAL A 95 4.87 -8.80 3.94
N ASP A 96 5.70 -8.78 4.98
CA ASP A 96 5.21 -8.69 6.37
C ASP A 96 4.47 -7.37 6.62
N ASP A 97 4.97 -6.26 6.10
CA ASP A 97 4.29 -4.96 6.17
C ASP A 97 2.95 -4.98 5.42
N LEU A 98 2.88 -5.65 4.29
CA LEU A 98 1.62 -5.84 3.55
C LEU A 98 0.63 -6.73 4.30
N LYS A 99 1.10 -7.77 4.99
CA LYS A 99 0.23 -8.58 5.87
C LYS A 99 -0.34 -7.75 7.01
N ALA A 100 0.48 -6.89 7.63
CA ALA A 100 0.02 -5.97 8.65
C ALA A 100 -1.01 -4.96 8.09
N THR A 101 -0.79 -4.49 6.87
CA THR A 101 -1.73 -3.61 6.17
C THR A 101 -3.06 -4.31 5.89
N LEU A 102 -3.01 -5.55 5.41
CA LEU A 102 -4.18 -6.38 5.18
C LEU A 102 -5.02 -6.54 6.45
N ASP A 103 -4.37 -6.90 7.56
CA ASP A 103 -5.04 -7.08 8.85
C ASP A 103 -5.64 -5.77 9.35
N THR A 104 -4.92 -4.66 9.21
CA THR A 104 -5.41 -3.33 9.59
C THR A 104 -6.63 -2.94 8.78
N LEU A 105 -6.62 -3.17 7.47
CA LEU A 105 -7.74 -2.83 6.60
C LEU A 105 -8.98 -3.67 6.93
N ARG A 106 -8.79 -4.98 7.21
CA ARG A 106 -9.90 -5.85 7.63
C ARG A 106 -10.63 -5.36 8.88
N LYS A 107 -9.89 -4.74 9.80
CA LYS A 107 -10.42 -4.21 11.08
C LYS A 107 -10.85 -2.76 10.97
N THR A 108 -10.61 -2.09 9.87
CA THR A 108 -11.00 -0.70 9.68
C THR A 108 -12.52 -0.59 9.65
N PRO A 109 -13.12 0.36 10.42
CA PRO A 109 -14.57 0.57 10.40
C PRO A 109 -15.07 0.82 8.97
N GLY A 110 -16.11 0.10 8.58
CA GLY A 110 -16.68 0.14 7.24
C GLY A 110 -16.17 -0.95 6.30
N CYS A 111 -15.06 -1.62 6.62
CA CYS A 111 -14.61 -2.75 5.82
C CYS A 111 -15.49 -3.98 6.04
N SER A 112 -15.90 -4.63 4.95
CA SER A 112 -16.71 -5.86 5.02
C SER A 112 -15.97 -7.07 5.58
N GLY A 113 -14.64 -6.97 5.73
CA GLY A 113 -13.76 -8.08 6.10
C GLY A 113 -13.14 -8.80 4.90
N LYS A 114 -13.68 -8.63 3.70
CA LYS A 114 -13.06 -9.11 2.46
C LYS A 114 -12.04 -8.09 1.96
N VAL A 115 -10.81 -8.52 1.75
CA VAL A 115 -9.72 -7.64 1.31
C VAL A 115 -8.88 -8.34 0.25
N GLY A 116 -8.76 -7.68 -0.89
CA GLY A 116 -7.85 -8.08 -1.96
C GLY A 116 -6.61 -7.17 -2.03
N THR A 117 -5.71 -7.51 -2.90
CA THR A 117 -4.55 -6.68 -3.23
C THR A 117 -4.51 -6.36 -4.71
N VAL A 118 -3.96 -5.20 -5.04
CA VAL A 118 -3.60 -4.83 -6.42
C VAL A 118 -2.26 -4.12 -6.37
N GLY A 119 -1.37 -4.47 -7.29
CA GLY A 119 -0.02 -3.92 -7.30
C GLY A 119 0.46 -3.55 -8.69
N TYR A 120 1.38 -2.58 -8.73
CA TYR A 120 1.93 -2.00 -9.95
C TYR A 120 3.45 -2.02 -9.88
N CYS A 121 4.14 -2.49 -10.93
CA CYS A 121 5.60 -2.61 -10.99
C CYS A 121 6.15 -3.47 -9.82
N LEU A 122 6.94 -2.90 -8.90
CA LEU A 122 7.34 -3.57 -7.65
C LEU A 122 6.12 -4.13 -6.90
N GLY A 123 5.04 -3.34 -6.85
CA GLY A 123 3.78 -3.74 -6.22
C GLY A 123 3.13 -4.95 -6.89
N GLY A 124 3.30 -5.13 -8.18
CA GLY A 124 2.81 -6.31 -8.90
C GLY A 124 3.52 -7.58 -8.45
N LYS A 125 4.83 -7.53 -8.29
CA LYS A 125 5.60 -8.62 -7.69
C LYS A 125 5.13 -8.93 -6.27
N LEU A 126 4.91 -7.90 -5.47
CA LEU A 126 4.47 -8.06 -4.09
C LEU A 126 3.04 -8.60 -4.00
N ALA A 127 2.14 -8.20 -4.90
CA ALA A 127 0.79 -8.78 -4.99
C ALA A 127 0.85 -10.27 -5.28
N PHE A 128 1.71 -10.70 -6.20
CA PHE A 128 1.96 -12.12 -6.47
C PHE A 128 2.43 -12.86 -5.21
N LEU A 129 3.36 -12.28 -4.46
CA LEU A 129 3.84 -12.88 -3.21
C LEU A 129 2.74 -12.90 -2.14
N MET A 130 1.87 -11.92 -2.09
CA MET A 130 0.71 -11.92 -1.19
C MET A 130 -0.27 -13.05 -1.54
N ALA A 131 -0.42 -13.40 -2.81
CA ALA A 131 -1.24 -14.55 -3.23
C ALA A 131 -0.71 -15.87 -2.66
N THR A 132 0.60 -15.98 -2.52
CA THR A 132 1.26 -17.21 -2.06
C THR A 132 1.54 -17.24 -0.55
N ARG A 133 1.56 -16.10 0.13
CA ARG A 133 2.04 -15.96 1.51
C ARG A 133 1.04 -15.32 2.46
N SER A 134 -0.15 -14.94 1.99
CA SER A 134 -1.13 -14.25 2.84
C SER A 134 -2.53 -14.84 2.72
N SER A 135 -3.43 -14.33 3.55
CA SER A 135 -4.85 -14.66 3.56
C SER A 135 -5.70 -13.67 2.78
N ALA A 136 -5.10 -12.91 1.86
CA ALA A 136 -5.86 -12.00 1.00
C ALA A 136 -6.92 -12.79 0.20
N ASP A 137 -8.10 -12.20 0.04
CA ASP A 137 -9.23 -12.86 -0.63
C ASP A 137 -9.05 -12.91 -2.15
N CYS A 138 -8.30 -11.97 -2.71
CA CYS A 138 -7.85 -11.99 -4.11
C CYS A 138 -6.61 -11.09 -4.30
N ASN A 139 -5.93 -11.27 -5.44
CA ASN A 139 -4.73 -10.51 -5.76
C ASN A 139 -4.67 -10.22 -7.27
#